data_1fcbae3cef68be6edf9731005750e1b7
#
_entry.id   1fcbae3cef68be6edf9731005750e1b7
#
_cell.length_a   1.000
_cell.length_b   1.000
_cell.length_c   1.000
_cell.angle_alpha   90.00
_cell.angle_beta   90.00
_cell.angle_gamma   90.00
#
_symmetry.space_group_name_H-M   'P 1'
#
loop_
_entity.id
_entity.type
_entity.pdbx_description
1 polymer ?
#
loop_
_entity_poly.entity_id
_entity_poly.type
_entity_poly.pdbx_seq_one_letter_code
_entity_poly.pdbx_strand_id
1 'polypeptide(L)'
;LFGKWHNDFDSLKIRRIFAGSPRQMGGQYIDVSQSLNYLESHDDYTLGDFIRIVTGKVDKDESVLSLNNHVLLSGLELQIHKIAAMALLTSQGPVMIAEGQEWARSKVIATTTVEDENINKMDHNSYEKDNETNWLNWKHKEINSELVDFYRLLIEERKKYPALRLAEFDDITFLDTYSEFGIAYHIHIKDEVEFIVLLNSDRINPFTVKLPEGIWRSVVNEGKISSVDLFRNYISMEPLSCTLLKNR
;
A
#
# COMPACT_ATOMS: atom_id res chain seq x y z
N LEU A 1 -5.51 -0.17 -8.08
CA LEU A 1 -6.17 -0.48 -6.82
C LEU A 1 -7.21 0.58 -6.40
N PHE A 2 -7.04 1.83 -6.77
CA PHE A 2 -7.82 2.95 -6.23
C PHE A 2 -8.79 3.59 -7.22
N GLY A 3 -9.23 2.88 -8.22
CA GLY A 3 -10.25 3.36 -9.14
C GLY A 3 -9.79 3.44 -10.60
N LYS A 4 -10.77 3.54 -11.47
CA LYS A 4 -10.60 3.68 -12.92
C LYS A 4 -10.16 5.10 -13.27
N TRP A 5 -8.91 5.48 -12.97
CA TRP A 5 -8.39 6.77 -13.47
C TRP A 5 -8.15 6.76 -14.97
N HIS A 6 -7.80 5.62 -15.51
CA HIS A 6 -7.75 5.34 -16.92
C HIS A 6 -8.37 3.95 -17.08
N ASN A 7 -9.21 3.70 -18.01
CA ASN A 7 -9.91 2.43 -18.31
C ASN A 7 -8.99 1.18 -18.40
N ASP A 8 -7.80 1.24 -17.83
CA ASP A 8 -6.71 0.26 -17.89
C ASP A 8 -6.55 -0.55 -16.60
N PHE A 9 -7.63 -0.75 -15.82
CA PHE A 9 -7.56 -1.73 -14.72
C PHE A 9 -7.41 -3.12 -15.33
N ASP A 10 -6.19 -3.63 -15.30
CA ASP A 10 -5.85 -4.98 -15.71
C ASP A 10 -5.38 -5.75 -14.47
N SER A 11 -6.23 -6.66 -14.01
CA SER A 11 -5.92 -7.50 -12.85
C SER A 11 -4.66 -8.35 -13.07
N LEU A 12 -4.35 -8.73 -14.32
CA LEU A 12 -3.14 -9.46 -14.67
C LEU A 12 -1.89 -8.58 -14.52
N LYS A 13 -1.97 -7.30 -14.89
CA LYS A 13 -0.85 -6.34 -14.67
C LYS A 13 -0.57 -6.17 -13.17
N ILE A 14 -1.61 -6.06 -12.35
CA ILE A 14 -1.43 -5.90 -10.90
C ILE A 14 -0.85 -7.17 -10.29
N ARG A 15 -1.38 -8.35 -10.62
CA ARG A 15 -0.84 -9.64 -10.16
C ARG A 15 0.64 -9.78 -10.56
N ARG A 16 1.00 -9.39 -11.79
CA ARG A 16 2.37 -9.37 -12.26
C ARG A 16 3.28 -8.50 -11.40
N ILE A 17 2.84 -7.29 -11.02
CA ILE A 17 3.61 -6.38 -10.16
C ILE A 17 3.86 -7.03 -8.79
N PHE A 18 2.84 -7.63 -8.16
CA PHE A 18 3.02 -8.32 -6.88
C PHE A 18 4.00 -9.48 -6.94
N ALA A 19 4.05 -10.17 -8.06
CA ALA A 19 5.01 -11.27 -8.29
C ALA A 19 6.41 -10.78 -8.71
N GLY A 20 6.73 -9.47 -8.65
CA GLY A 20 8.03 -8.94 -9.03
C GLY A 20 8.25 -8.79 -10.54
N SER A 21 7.18 -8.69 -11.31
CA SER A 21 7.18 -8.52 -12.77
C SER A 21 7.96 -9.61 -13.55
N PRO A 22 7.73 -10.90 -13.25
CA PRO A 22 8.47 -12.00 -13.87
C PRO A 22 8.11 -12.16 -15.36
N ARG A 23 9.05 -12.68 -16.14
CA ARG A 23 8.87 -12.98 -17.59
C ARG A 23 7.73 -13.95 -17.86
N GLN A 24 7.50 -14.92 -16.99
CA GLN A 24 6.41 -15.90 -17.08
C GLN A 24 5.03 -15.24 -17.11
N MET A 25 4.90 -14.04 -16.53
CA MET A 25 3.67 -13.24 -16.56
C MET A 25 3.72 -12.11 -17.60
N GLY A 26 4.64 -12.14 -18.55
CA GLY A 26 4.83 -11.05 -19.52
C GLY A 26 5.53 -9.81 -18.93
N GLY A 27 6.24 -9.97 -17.82
CA GLY A 27 7.12 -8.97 -17.22
C GLY A 27 8.50 -8.91 -17.89
N GLN A 28 9.41 -8.17 -17.27
CA GLN A 28 10.74 -7.91 -17.84
C GLN A 28 11.86 -8.69 -17.14
N TYR A 29 11.63 -9.21 -15.94
CA TYR A 29 12.67 -9.72 -15.06
C TYR A 29 12.74 -11.25 -15.03
N ILE A 30 13.95 -11.77 -14.83
CA ILE A 30 14.23 -13.21 -14.66
C ILE A 30 14.19 -13.55 -13.17
N ASP A 31 14.61 -12.60 -12.33
CA ASP A 31 14.76 -12.73 -10.90
C ASP A 31 14.06 -11.54 -10.21
N VAL A 32 13.36 -11.78 -9.12
CA VAL A 32 12.63 -10.75 -8.39
C VAL A 32 13.51 -9.62 -7.87
N SER A 33 14.80 -9.88 -7.63
CA SER A 33 15.78 -8.86 -7.21
C SER A 33 16.06 -7.77 -8.26
N GLN A 34 15.67 -8.00 -9.51
CA GLN A 34 15.81 -7.04 -10.61
C GLN A 34 14.67 -6.01 -10.67
N SER A 35 13.57 -6.24 -9.93
CA SER A 35 12.44 -5.29 -9.84
C SER A 35 12.69 -4.26 -8.76
N LEU A 36 12.01 -3.13 -8.86
CA LEU A 36 11.88 -2.16 -7.78
C LEU A 36 10.43 -1.69 -7.71
N ASN A 37 9.75 -2.01 -6.61
CA ASN A 37 8.38 -1.59 -6.39
C ASN A 37 8.34 -0.37 -5.47
N TYR A 38 7.54 0.64 -5.83
CA TYR A 38 7.31 1.82 -5.00
C TYR A 38 5.94 2.42 -5.31
N LEU A 39 5.44 3.26 -4.39
CA LEU A 39 4.16 3.97 -4.52
C LEU A 39 4.35 5.48 -4.62
N GLU A 40 5.50 5.97 -4.22
CA GLU A 40 5.83 7.39 -4.17
C GLU A 40 7.32 7.56 -4.48
N SER A 41 7.65 8.59 -5.25
CA SER A 41 9.02 9.02 -5.52
C SER A 41 9.10 10.55 -5.35
N HIS A 42 10.11 11.20 -5.94
CA HIS A 42 10.22 12.67 -5.96
C HIS A 42 9.26 13.31 -6.97
N ASP A 43 8.88 12.59 -8.02
CA ASP A 43 7.92 13.05 -9.03
C ASP A 43 6.49 12.89 -8.53
N ASP A 44 5.60 13.73 -9.06
CA ASP A 44 4.17 13.76 -8.78
C ASP A 44 3.82 14.04 -7.31
N TYR A 45 2.53 13.90 -6.99
CA TYR A 45 2.02 14.04 -5.64
C TYR A 45 2.57 12.95 -4.72
N THR A 46 2.69 13.26 -3.42
CA THR A 46 2.88 12.21 -2.42
C THR A 46 1.72 11.22 -2.47
N LEU A 47 1.94 9.99 -2.00
CA LEU A 47 0.84 9.03 -1.84
C LEU A 47 -0.29 9.60 -0.98
N GLY A 48 0.07 10.36 0.07
CA GLY A 48 -0.89 11.02 0.93
C GLY A 48 -1.75 12.04 0.18
N ASP A 49 -1.14 12.93 -0.58
CA ASP A 49 -1.86 13.95 -1.35
C ASP A 49 -2.71 13.32 -2.46
N PHE A 50 -2.17 12.32 -3.16
CA PHE A 50 -2.92 11.58 -4.16
C PHE A 50 -4.19 10.93 -3.57
N ILE A 51 -4.08 10.28 -2.40
CA ILE A 51 -5.25 9.67 -1.72
C ILE A 51 -6.27 10.74 -1.32
N ARG A 52 -5.84 11.89 -0.80
CA ARG A 52 -6.73 13.01 -0.44
C ARG A 52 -7.50 13.54 -1.64
N ILE A 53 -6.83 13.68 -2.79
CA ILE A 53 -7.48 14.10 -4.04
C ILE A 53 -8.52 13.07 -4.50
N VAL A 54 -8.16 11.80 -4.58
CA VAL A 54 -9.06 10.76 -5.10
C VAL A 54 -10.22 10.40 -4.16
N THR A 55 -10.09 10.70 -2.88
CA THR A 55 -11.19 10.56 -1.90
C THR A 55 -12.09 11.78 -1.87
N GLY A 56 -11.71 12.87 -2.52
CA GLY A 56 -12.47 14.13 -2.53
C GLY A 56 -12.34 14.93 -1.24
N LYS A 57 -11.32 14.67 -0.43
CA LYS A 57 -11.05 15.47 0.77
C LYS A 57 -10.57 16.87 0.41
N VAL A 58 -9.88 17.02 -0.70
CA VAL A 58 -9.34 18.27 -1.22
C VAL A 58 -9.32 18.23 -2.75
N ASP A 59 -9.61 19.35 -3.40
CA ASP A 59 -9.33 19.51 -4.82
C ASP A 59 -7.83 19.76 -5.05
N LYS A 60 -7.31 19.28 -6.18
CA LYS A 60 -5.87 19.41 -6.50
C LYS A 60 -5.38 20.87 -6.54
N ASP A 61 -6.26 21.81 -6.86
CA ASP A 61 -5.98 23.24 -6.96
C ASP A 61 -6.44 24.03 -5.73
N GLU A 62 -6.97 23.35 -4.71
CA GLU A 62 -7.45 23.97 -3.47
C GLU A 62 -6.28 24.38 -2.56
N SER A 63 -6.45 25.53 -1.89
CA SER A 63 -5.48 26.01 -0.91
C SER A 63 -5.64 25.31 0.45
N VAL A 64 -4.55 24.76 0.95
CA VAL A 64 -4.45 24.12 2.26
C VAL A 64 -4.19 25.18 3.33
N LEU A 65 -5.21 25.51 4.11
CA LEU A 65 -5.11 26.56 5.15
C LEU A 65 -4.53 26.04 6.47
N SER A 66 -4.62 24.75 6.73
CA SER A 66 -4.09 24.09 7.93
C SER A 66 -3.48 22.75 7.59
N LEU A 67 -2.15 22.70 7.58
CA LEU A 67 -1.42 21.50 7.21
C LEU A 67 -1.70 20.32 8.19
N ASN A 68 -1.81 20.58 9.48
CA ASN A 68 -2.12 19.52 10.46
C ASN A 68 -3.50 18.89 10.23
N ASN A 69 -4.52 19.70 9.92
CA ASN A 69 -5.86 19.18 9.59
C ASN A 69 -5.86 18.46 8.24
N HIS A 70 -5.06 18.95 7.30
CA HIS A 70 -4.94 18.36 5.97
C HIS A 70 -4.33 16.96 6.04
N VAL A 71 -3.27 16.76 6.81
CA VAL A 71 -2.58 15.46 6.92
C VAL A 71 -3.32 14.46 7.82
N LEU A 72 -4.19 14.90 8.72
CA LEU A 72 -4.99 14.00 9.55
C LEU A 72 -5.85 13.08 8.67
N LEU A 73 -5.64 11.79 8.79
CA LEU A 73 -6.36 10.81 7.99
C LEU A 73 -7.78 10.57 8.51
N SER A 74 -8.76 10.57 7.60
CA SER A 74 -10.08 9.99 7.87
C SER A 74 -9.99 8.47 7.91
N GLY A 75 -11.04 7.80 8.41
CA GLY A 75 -11.09 6.34 8.39
C GLY A 75 -10.97 5.76 6.99
N LEU A 76 -11.59 6.38 5.97
CA LEU A 76 -11.48 5.99 4.57
C LEU A 76 -10.04 6.10 4.06
N GLU A 77 -9.39 7.24 4.27
CA GLU A 77 -8.01 7.47 3.82
C GLU A 77 -7.05 6.52 4.50
N LEU A 78 -7.20 6.29 5.80
CA LEU A 78 -6.37 5.36 6.57
C LEU A 78 -6.47 3.93 6.02
N GLN A 79 -7.67 3.44 5.71
CA GLN A 79 -7.83 2.11 5.12
C GLN A 79 -7.16 2.00 3.74
N ILE A 80 -7.32 3.01 2.90
CA ILE A 80 -6.65 3.05 1.59
C ILE A 80 -5.13 3.03 1.74
N HIS A 81 -4.57 3.82 2.67
CA HIS A 81 -3.13 3.80 2.98
C HIS A 81 -2.66 2.43 3.47
N LYS A 82 -3.42 1.74 4.32
CA LYS A 82 -3.10 0.40 4.82
C LYS A 82 -3.11 -0.64 3.69
N ILE A 83 -4.09 -0.59 2.79
CA ILE A 83 -4.13 -1.46 1.60
C ILE A 83 -2.89 -1.20 0.72
N ALA A 84 -2.55 0.06 0.49
CA ALA A 84 -1.38 0.44 -0.30
C ALA A 84 -0.07 -0.04 0.35
N ALA A 85 0.09 0.15 1.66
CA ALA A 85 1.24 -0.33 2.42
C ALA A 85 1.37 -1.86 2.38
N MET A 86 0.25 -2.59 2.57
CA MET A 86 0.21 -4.05 2.46
C MET A 86 0.62 -4.49 1.05
N ALA A 87 0.05 -3.88 0.01
CA ALA A 87 0.37 -4.17 -1.38
C ALA A 87 1.87 -4.00 -1.67
N LEU A 88 2.47 -2.89 -1.22
CA LEU A 88 3.89 -2.61 -1.41
C LEU A 88 4.76 -3.61 -0.65
N LEU A 89 4.51 -3.77 0.66
CA LEU A 89 5.40 -4.52 1.54
C LEU A 89 5.26 -6.04 1.45
N THR A 90 4.26 -6.54 0.72
CA THR A 90 4.11 -7.97 0.40
C THR A 90 4.40 -8.29 -1.08
N SER A 91 4.69 -7.28 -1.91
CA SER A 91 5.17 -7.51 -3.29
C SER A 91 6.58 -8.08 -3.30
N GLN A 92 6.90 -8.89 -4.28
CA GLN A 92 8.20 -9.55 -4.39
C GLN A 92 9.27 -8.63 -4.96
N GLY A 93 10.52 -8.85 -4.55
CA GLY A 93 11.68 -8.05 -4.92
C GLY A 93 11.90 -6.82 -4.02
N PRO A 94 12.89 -5.99 -4.32
CA PRO A 94 13.16 -4.74 -3.61
C PRO A 94 11.97 -3.79 -3.60
N VAL A 95 11.79 -3.08 -2.48
CA VAL A 95 10.79 -2.02 -2.34
C VAL A 95 11.45 -0.73 -1.90
N MET A 96 10.94 0.41 -2.39
CA MET A 96 11.32 1.74 -1.96
C MET A 96 10.14 2.41 -1.28
N ILE A 97 10.38 3.07 -0.17
CA ILE A 97 9.43 3.91 0.57
C ILE A 97 10.00 5.32 0.56
N ALA A 98 9.25 6.28 0.04
CA ALA A 98 9.62 7.68 0.15
C ALA A 98 9.47 8.14 1.60
N GLU A 99 10.41 8.96 2.06
CA GLU A 99 10.44 9.44 3.44
C GLU A 99 9.19 10.27 3.77
N GLY A 100 8.46 9.85 4.79
CA GLY A 100 7.18 10.43 5.18
C GLY A 100 5.95 9.73 4.58
N GLN A 101 6.10 8.80 3.66
CA GLN A 101 5.00 8.00 3.12
C GLN A 101 4.26 7.25 4.22
N GLU A 102 4.98 6.75 5.24
CA GLU A 102 4.45 5.97 6.36
C GLU A 102 3.60 6.78 7.35
N TRP A 103 3.56 8.10 7.22
CA TRP A 103 2.60 8.96 7.95
C TRP A 103 1.77 9.87 7.05
N ALA A 104 1.65 9.50 5.78
CA ALA A 104 0.82 10.20 4.79
C ALA A 104 1.23 11.68 4.61
N ARG A 105 2.52 11.94 4.53
CA ARG A 105 3.12 13.24 4.26
C ARG A 105 2.38 13.99 3.15
N SER A 106 2.36 15.31 3.24
CA SER A 106 1.91 16.20 2.18
C SER A 106 3.02 17.19 1.80
N LYS A 107 3.11 17.51 0.52
CA LYS A 107 3.98 18.57 -0.02
C LYS A 107 3.12 19.79 -0.36
N VAL A 108 2.89 20.65 0.61
CA VAL A 108 2.18 21.92 0.40
C VAL A 108 3.20 23.03 0.18
N ILE A 109 3.03 23.80 -0.90
CA ILE A 109 3.94 24.88 -1.28
C ILE A 109 3.98 25.94 -0.18
N ALA A 110 5.16 26.13 0.39
CA ALA A 110 5.38 27.00 1.53
C ALA A 110 5.40 28.48 1.13
N THR A 111 4.99 29.35 2.06
CA THR A 111 5.10 30.82 1.94
C THR A 111 6.52 31.26 2.27
N THR A 112 7.50 30.94 1.45
CA THR A 112 8.89 31.31 1.67
C THR A 112 9.34 32.42 0.74
N THR A 113 10.62 32.74 0.76
CA THR A 113 11.24 33.87 0.10
C THR A 113 11.15 33.94 -1.42
N VAL A 114 10.63 32.86 -2.05
CA VAL A 114 10.42 32.80 -3.50
C VAL A 114 8.93 32.95 -3.79
N GLU A 115 8.57 33.94 -4.61
CA GLU A 115 7.19 34.09 -5.09
C GLU A 115 6.79 32.85 -5.92
N ASP A 116 5.75 32.16 -5.48
CA ASP A 116 5.13 31.06 -6.20
C ASP A 116 3.61 31.32 -6.23
N GLU A 117 3.01 31.33 -7.41
CA GLU A 117 1.57 31.57 -7.59
C GLU A 117 0.70 30.44 -7.00
N ASN A 118 1.31 29.31 -6.68
CA ASN A 118 0.66 28.13 -6.12
C ASN A 118 0.90 27.96 -4.62
N ILE A 119 1.32 29.01 -3.92
CA ILE A 119 1.47 29.00 -2.45
C ILE A 119 0.23 28.39 -1.79
N ASN A 120 0.46 27.53 -0.79
CA ASN A 120 -0.55 26.77 -0.06
C ASN A 120 -1.27 25.67 -0.85
N LYS A 121 -0.97 25.43 -2.12
CA LYS A 121 -1.49 24.28 -2.86
C LYS A 121 -0.56 23.07 -2.72
N MET A 122 -1.07 21.88 -2.98
CA MET A 122 -0.25 20.66 -3.05
C MET A 122 0.67 20.70 -4.28
N ASP A 123 1.93 20.33 -4.08
CA ASP A 123 2.95 20.35 -5.13
C ASP A 123 3.17 18.95 -5.71
N HIS A 124 3.07 18.85 -7.02
CA HIS A 124 3.37 17.63 -7.77
C HIS A 124 4.79 17.58 -8.35
N ASN A 125 5.55 18.66 -8.19
CA ASN A 125 6.89 18.79 -8.79
C ASN A 125 7.86 19.61 -7.91
N SER A 126 8.05 19.16 -6.68
CA SER A 126 8.80 19.93 -5.66
C SER A 126 10.31 19.67 -5.66
N TYR A 127 10.87 18.97 -6.65
CA TYR A 127 12.26 18.48 -6.59
C TYR A 127 13.33 19.59 -6.53
N GLU A 128 13.03 20.75 -7.07
CA GLU A 128 13.93 21.93 -7.03
C GLU A 128 13.75 22.81 -5.77
N LYS A 129 12.78 22.48 -4.90
CA LYS A 129 12.46 23.32 -3.74
C LYS A 129 13.27 22.89 -2.52
N ASP A 130 14.26 23.71 -2.13
CA ASP A 130 15.01 23.53 -0.88
C ASP A 130 14.40 24.39 0.22
N ASN A 131 13.18 24.09 0.62
CA ASN A 131 12.42 24.83 1.61
C ASN A 131 11.40 23.94 2.33
N GLU A 132 10.52 24.55 3.14
CA GLU A 132 9.52 23.89 3.98
C GLU A 132 8.57 22.96 3.20
N THR A 133 8.38 23.16 1.89
CA THR A 133 7.60 22.27 1.03
C THR A 133 8.13 20.83 1.09
N ASN A 134 9.45 20.69 1.10
CA ASN A 134 10.14 19.40 1.14
C ASN A 134 10.58 18.97 2.54
N TRP A 135 10.54 19.84 3.54
CA TRP A 135 10.91 19.45 4.90
C TRP A 135 9.95 18.46 5.50
N LEU A 136 10.50 17.57 6.34
CA LEU A 136 9.70 16.58 7.05
C LEU A 136 9.15 17.16 8.35
N ASN A 137 7.84 17.18 8.48
CA ASN A 137 7.22 17.55 9.74
C ASN A 137 6.98 16.32 10.62
N TRP A 138 7.87 16.09 11.57
CA TRP A 138 7.82 14.93 12.47
C TRP A 138 6.58 14.88 13.37
N LYS A 139 5.89 16.01 13.60
CA LYS A 139 4.60 16.02 14.33
C LYS A 139 3.50 15.27 13.56
N HIS A 140 3.58 15.21 12.24
CA HIS A 140 2.62 14.47 11.43
C HIS A 140 2.72 12.95 11.65
N LYS A 141 3.89 12.46 12.04
CA LYS A 141 4.08 11.07 12.48
C LYS A 141 3.26 10.74 13.74
N GLU A 142 3.14 11.68 14.67
CA GLU A 142 2.32 11.51 15.87
C GLU A 142 0.83 11.54 15.53
N ILE A 143 0.41 12.44 14.62
CA ILE A 143 -0.97 12.58 14.15
C ILE A 143 -1.45 11.27 13.49
N ASN A 144 -0.61 10.64 12.68
CA ASN A 144 -0.94 9.42 11.93
C ASN A 144 -0.18 8.17 12.47
N SER A 145 0.03 8.10 13.77
CA SER A 145 0.80 7.04 14.43
C SER A 145 0.29 5.63 14.12
N GLU A 146 -1.02 5.44 13.95
CA GLU A 146 -1.60 4.15 13.60
C GLU A 146 -1.08 3.64 12.24
N LEU A 147 -0.94 4.53 11.25
CA LEU A 147 -0.35 4.16 9.97
C LEU A 147 1.13 3.83 10.10
N VAL A 148 1.87 4.60 10.90
CA VAL A 148 3.30 4.33 11.18
C VAL A 148 3.50 2.96 11.82
N ASP A 149 2.67 2.60 12.79
CA ASP A 149 2.73 1.29 13.46
C ASP A 149 2.40 0.16 12.48
N PHE A 150 1.47 0.39 11.57
CA PHE A 150 1.14 -0.54 10.51
C PHE A 150 2.32 -0.80 9.55
N TYR A 151 2.99 0.26 9.08
CA TYR A 151 4.21 0.14 8.27
C TYR A 151 5.32 -0.59 9.03
N ARG A 152 5.53 -0.26 10.31
CA ARG A 152 6.54 -0.90 11.16
C ARG A 152 6.33 -2.41 11.24
N LEU A 153 5.11 -2.85 11.53
CA LEU A 153 4.77 -4.28 11.58
C LEU A 153 5.07 -4.98 10.26
N LEU A 154 4.62 -4.42 9.14
CA LEU A 154 4.83 -5.04 7.83
C LEU A 154 6.32 -5.11 7.46
N ILE A 155 7.10 -4.09 7.79
CA ILE A 155 8.55 -4.07 7.57
C ILE A 155 9.24 -5.14 8.44
N GLU A 156 8.82 -5.31 9.69
CA GLU A 156 9.34 -6.34 10.59
C GLU A 156 9.04 -7.75 10.07
N GLU A 157 7.79 -8.03 9.66
CA GLU A 157 7.42 -9.32 9.07
C GLU A 157 8.19 -9.57 7.76
N ARG A 158 8.30 -8.56 6.87
CA ARG A 158 9.03 -8.67 5.61
C ARG A 158 10.53 -8.94 5.83
N LYS A 159 11.16 -8.31 6.82
CA LYS A 159 12.57 -8.57 7.19
C LYS A 159 12.76 -9.97 7.74
N LYS A 160 11.82 -10.42 8.58
CA LYS A 160 11.89 -11.70 9.26
C LYS A 160 11.68 -12.89 8.33
N TYR A 161 10.78 -12.78 7.34
CA TYR A 161 10.39 -13.89 6.50
C TYR A 161 10.76 -13.66 5.03
N PRO A 162 11.68 -14.49 4.49
CA PRO A 162 12.08 -14.41 3.08
C PRO A 162 10.90 -14.51 2.10
N ALA A 163 9.89 -15.30 2.43
CA ALA A 163 8.69 -15.49 1.61
C ALA A 163 8.01 -14.16 1.20
N LEU A 164 8.05 -13.12 2.06
CA LEU A 164 7.45 -11.82 1.75
C LEU A 164 8.28 -10.94 0.79
N ARG A 165 9.47 -11.41 0.31
CA ARG A 165 10.36 -10.58 -0.51
C ARG A 165 11.18 -11.33 -1.56
N LEU A 166 11.31 -12.66 -1.46
CA LEU A 166 12.18 -13.49 -2.30
C LEU A 166 11.44 -14.64 -2.99
N ALA A 167 10.10 -14.67 -2.93
CA ALA A 167 9.31 -15.69 -3.62
C ALA A 167 9.40 -15.45 -5.13
N GLU A 168 9.73 -16.47 -5.88
CA GLU A 168 9.72 -16.47 -7.33
C GLU A 168 8.31 -16.78 -7.87
N PHE A 169 8.13 -16.71 -9.17
CA PHE A 169 6.83 -16.91 -9.80
C PHE A 169 6.15 -18.23 -9.39
N ASP A 170 6.90 -19.30 -9.33
CA ASP A 170 6.38 -20.65 -9.01
C ASP A 170 6.02 -20.82 -7.53
N ASP A 171 6.49 -19.91 -6.67
CA ASP A 171 6.15 -19.87 -5.24
C ASP A 171 4.87 -19.09 -4.95
N ILE A 172 4.19 -18.54 -5.97
CA ILE A 172 3.03 -17.69 -5.80
C ILE A 172 1.82 -18.27 -6.51
N THR A 173 0.75 -18.52 -5.76
CA THR A 173 -0.55 -18.94 -6.31
C THR A 173 -1.59 -17.85 -6.06
N PHE A 174 -2.14 -17.27 -7.12
CA PHE A 174 -3.26 -16.33 -7.01
C PHE A 174 -4.55 -17.09 -6.76
N LEU A 175 -5.28 -16.67 -5.72
CA LEU A 175 -6.55 -17.26 -5.32
C LEU A 175 -7.72 -16.51 -5.97
N ASP A 176 -8.81 -17.22 -6.25
CA ASP A 176 -10.00 -16.61 -6.84
C ASP A 176 -10.76 -15.79 -5.80
N THR A 177 -10.96 -14.50 -6.10
CA THR A 177 -11.77 -13.59 -5.27
C THR A 177 -13.16 -13.37 -5.83
N TYR A 178 -13.37 -13.68 -7.12
CA TYR A 178 -14.60 -13.37 -7.86
C TYR A 178 -14.99 -11.89 -7.76
N SER A 179 -14.01 -11.03 -7.47
CA SER A 179 -14.15 -9.58 -7.33
C SER A 179 -13.18 -8.85 -8.26
N GLU A 180 -13.68 -7.86 -8.97
CA GLU A 180 -12.86 -7.00 -9.84
C GLU A 180 -11.81 -6.21 -9.03
N PHE A 181 -12.12 -5.87 -7.77
CA PHE A 181 -11.28 -5.06 -6.89
C PHE A 181 -10.60 -5.88 -5.78
N GLY A 182 -10.74 -7.20 -5.84
CA GLY A 182 -10.15 -8.12 -4.89
C GLY A 182 -8.87 -8.77 -5.41
N ILE A 183 -7.83 -8.84 -4.59
CA ILE A 183 -6.62 -9.60 -4.88
C ILE A 183 -6.33 -10.49 -3.68
N ALA A 184 -6.09 -11.76 -3.96
CA ALA A 184 -5.66 -12.73 -2.98
C ALA A 184 -4.55 -13.60 -3.58
N TYR A 185 -3.49 -13.83 -2.81
CA TYR A 185 -2.43 -14.74 -3.22
C TYR A 185 -1.78 -15.44 -2.04
N HIS A 186 -1.37 -16.67 -2.28
CA HIS A 186 -0.66 -17.55 -1.39
C HIS A 186 0.81 -17.58 -1.79
N ILE A 187 1.70 -17.39 -0.85
CA ILE A 187 3.15 -17.44 -1.01
C ILE A 187 3.64 -18.66 -0.25
N HIS A 188 4.30 -19.59 -0.96
CA HIS A 188 4.71 -20.89 -0.42
C HIS A 188 6.11 -21.29 -0.90
N ILE A 189 7.15 -20.76 -0.27
CA ILE A 189 8.51 -21.22 -0.47
C ILE A 189 8.71 -22.52 0.34
N LYS A 190 9.33 -23.52 -0.29
CA LYS A 190 9.59 -24.81 0.36
C LYS A 190 10.38 -24.61 1.68
N ASP A 191 9.94 -25.26 2.73
CA ASP A 191 10.55 -25.25 4.08
C ASP A 191 10.52 -23.88 4.80
N GLU A 192 9.77 -22.90 4.27
CA GLU A 192 9.55 -21.57 4.87
C GLU A 192 8.14 -21.42 5.43
N VAL A 193 7.92 -20.36 6.20
CA VAL A 193 6.57 -19.95 6.64
C VAL A 193 5.80 -19.44 5.43
N GLU A 194 4.61 -20.00 5.22
CA GLU A 194 3.73 -19.59 4.14
C GLU A 194 2.87 -18.39 4.55
N PHE A 195 2.49 -17.58 3.56
CA PHE A 195 1.66 -16.41 3.76
C PHE A 195 0.48 -16.38 2.79
N ILE A 196 -0.64 -15.83 3.25
CA ILE A 196 -1.76 -15.44 2.38
C ILE A 196 -1.97 -13.94 2.55
N VAL A 197 -1.96 -13.25 1.43
CA VAL A 197 -2.23 -11.81 1.33
C VAL A 197 -3.58 -11.62 0.70
N LEU A 198 -4.45 -10.83 1.34
CA LEU A 198 -5.80 -10.53 0.87
C LEU A 198 -6.00 -9.02 0.89
N LEU A 199 -6.40 -8.46 -0.24
CA LEU A 199 -6.65 -7.04 -0.44
C LEU A 199 -8.04 -6.85 -1.05
N ASN A 200 -8.92 -6.13 -0.37
CA ASN A 200 -10.20 -5.70 -0.90
C ASN A 200 -10.19 -4.18 -1.06
N SER A 201 -10.08 -3.70 -2.28
CA SER A 201 -10.15 -2.27 -2.59
C SER A 201 -11.54 -1.81 -3.04
N ASP A 202 -12.53 -2.71 -3.06
CA ASP A 202 -13.93 -2.34 -3.27
C ASP A 202 -14.43 -1.50 -2.08
N ARG A 203 -15.18 -0.45 -2.37
CA ARG A 203 -15.73 0.46 -1.33
C ARG A 203 -17.05 -0.04 -0.74
N ILE A 204 -17.68 -1.04 -1.35
CA ILE A 204 -19.06 -1.43 -1.06
C ILE A 204 -19.18 -2.94 -0.86
N ASN A 205 -18.51 -3.74 -1.70
CA ASN A 205 -18.76 -5.15 -1.78
C ASN A 205 -17.70 -5.98 -1.03
N PRO A 206 -18.11 -6.87 -0.11
CA PRO A 206 -17.23 -7.88 0.44
C PRO A 206 -16.98 -8.99 -0.60
N PHE A 207 -15.94 -9.80 -0.39
CA PHE A 207 -15.75 -11.05 -1.10
C PHE A 207 -15.28 -12.16 -0.16
N THR A 208 -15.42 -13.41 -0.59
CA THR A 208 -14.96 -14.58 0.18
C THR A 208 -13.93 -15.34 -0.62
N VAL A 209 -12.84 -15.75 0.05
CA VAL A 209 -11.77 -16.55 -0.55
C VAL A 209 -11.72 -17.92 0.11
N LYS A 210 -11.57 -18.96 -0.70
CA LYS A 210 -11.23 -20.31 -0.22
C LYS A 210 -9.73 -20.33 0.09
N LEU A 211 -9.41 -20.64 1.33
CA LEU A 211 -8.03 -20.76 1.79
C LEU A 211 -7.44 -22.13 1.41
N PRO A 212 -6.14 -22.22 1.14
CA PRO A 212 -5.42 -23.48 1.09
C PRO A 212 -5.60 -24.28 2.39
N GLU A 213 -5.41 -25.60 2.31
CA GLU A 213 -5.53 -26.48 3.47
C GLU A 213 -4.54 -26.07 4.56
N GLY A 214 -5.01 -26.04 5.81
CA GLY A 214 -4.17 -25.66 6.96
C GLY A 214 -4.89 -24.79 7.99
N ILE A 215 -4.11 -24.33 8.95
CA ILE A 215 -4.54 -23.36 9.97
C ILE A 215 -3.78 -22.07 9.76
N TRP A 216 -4.50 -21.02 9.48
CA TRP A 216 -3.97 -19.71 9.16
C TRP A 216 -4.19 -18.75 10.32
N ARG A 217 -3.11 -18.10 10.76
CA ARG A 217 -3.12 -17.13 11.84
C ARG A 217 -2.98 -15.73 11.27
N SER A 218 -3.82 -14.79 11.70
CA SER A 218 -3.67 -13.40 11.30
C SER A 218 -2.41 -12.75 11.89
N VAL A 219 -1.73 -12.00 11.05
CA VAL A 219 -0.71 -10.98 11.40
C VAL A 219 -1.39 -9.63 11.38
N VAL A 220 -2.19 -9.42 10.35
CA VAL A 220 -3.10 -8.29 10.17
C VAL A 220 -4.45 -8.86 9.80
N ASN A 221 -5.53 -8.37 10.42
CA ASN A 221 -6.89 -8.69 10.04
C ASN A 221 -7.71 -7.42 9.83
N GLU A 222 -8.34 -7.29 8.66
CA GLU A 222 -9.12 -6.10 8.27
C GLU A 222 -8.38 -4.77 8.46
N GLY A 223 -7.08 -4.75 8.17
CA GLY A 223 -6.22 -3.58 8.38
C GLY A 223 -5.88 -3.26 9.83
N LYS A 224 -6.25 -4.13 10.78
CA LYS A 224 -5.90 -3.99 12.20
C LYS A 224 -4.73 -4.89 12.53
N ILE A 225 -3.79 -4.37 13.31
CA ILE A 225 -2.72 -5.15 13.95
C ILE A 225 -3.41 -6.03 14.99
N SER A 226 -3.48 -7.31 14.73
CA SER A 226 -4.50 -8.16 15.30
C SER A 226 -4.07 -8.87 16.58
N SER A 227 -5.06 -9.08 17.44
CA SER A 227 -5.23 -10.30 18.23
C SER A 227 -5.25 -11.52 17.31
N VAL A 228 -4.73 -12.63 17.79
CA VAL A 228 -4.52 -13.88 17.04
C VAL A 228 -5.85 -14.52 16.62
N ASP A 229 -6.36 -14.15 15.43
CA ASP A 229 -7.49 -14.86 14.84
C ASP A 229 -6.98 -16.05 14.03
N LEU A 230 -7.73 -17.17 14.07
CA LEU A 230 -7.42 -18.40 13.35
C LEU A 230 -8.48 -18.63 12.28
N PHE A 231 -8.03 -18.90 11.06
CA PHE A 231 -8.87 -19.16 9.90
C PHE A 231 -8.62 -20.54 9.33
N ARG A 232 -9.68 -21.15 8.77
CA ARG A 232 -9.65 -22.41 8.02
C ARG A 232 -10.67 -22.33 6.89
N ASN A 233 -10.41 -23.02 5.82
CA ASN A 233 -11.29 -23.20 4.66
C ASN A 233 -11.67 -21.90 3.92
N TYR A 234 -12.24 -20.90 4.59
CA TYR A 234 -12.71 -19.67 3.97
C TYR A 234 -12.46 -18.47 4.87
N ILE A 235 -12.26 -17.33 4.24
CA ILE A 235 -12.24 -16.02 4.88
C ILE A 235 -13.08 -15.03 4.08
N SER A 236 -13.90 -14.22 4.78
CA SER A 236 -14.58 -13.06 4.19
C SER A 236 -13.74 -11.82 4.37
N MET A 237 -13.67 -11.00 3.32
CA MET A 237 -12.97 -9.73 3.31
C MET A 237 -13.96 -8.60 3.19
N GLU A 238 -14.05 -7.79 4.24
CA GLU A 238 -14.89 -6.60 4.23
C GLU A 238 -14.42 -5.55 3.20
N PRO A 239 -15.30 -4.64 2.76
CA PRO A 239 -14.90 -3.54 1.89
C PRO A 239 -13.74 -2.72 2.47
N LEU A 240 -12.85 -2.23 1.61
CA LEU A 240 -11.68 -1.42 1.96
C LEU A 240 -10.86 -2.03 3.11
N SER A 241 -10.52 -3.30 2.99
CA SER A 241 -9.75 -4.01 4.00
C SER A 241 -8.56 -4.76 3.43
N CYS A 242 -7.60 -5.07 4.29
CA CYS A 242 -6.46 -5.92 3.96
C CYS A 242 -6.15 -6.87 5.11
N THR A 243 -5.77 -8.09 4.77
CA THR A 243 -5.45 -9.14 5.74
C THR A 243 -4.18 -9.87 5.33
N LEU A 244 -3.29 -10.09 6.29
CA LEU A 244 -2.10 -10.90 6.16
C LEU A 244 -2.21 -12.10 7.10
N LEU A 245 -2.20 -13.28 6.53
CA LEU A 245 -2.23 -14.54 7.27
C LEU A 245 -0.89 -15.26 7.11
N LYS A 246 -0.49 -16.02 8.13
CA LYS A 246 0.62 -16.99 8.03
C LYS A 246 0.22 -18.34 8.60
N ASN A 247 0.80 -19.42 8.07
CA ASN A 247 0.62 -20.74 8.61
C ASN A 247 1.32 -20.87 9.99
N ARG A 248 0.95 -21.90 10.73
CA ARG A 248 1.55 -22.22 12.02
C ARG A 248 2.81 -23.04 11.84
#